data_d5add3a56a07efb31f7ef5498c245f12
#
_entry.id   d5add3a56a07efb31f7ef5498c245f12
#
_cell.length_a   1.000
_cell.length_b   1.000
_cell.length_c   1.000
_cell.angle_alpha   90.00
_cell.angle_beta   90.00
_cell.angle_gamma   90.00
#
_symmetry.space_group_name_H-M   'P 1'
#
loop_
_entity.id
_entity.type
_entity.pdbx_description
1 polymer ?
#
loop_
_entity_poly.entity_id
_entity_poly.type
_entity_poly.pdbx_seq_one_letter_code
_entity_poly.pdbx_strand_id
1 'polypeptide(L)'
;PGITFGSHFPQLAARADKFSIVRSYGSGNAAHTYQKVASGNNKTKATMGSIYSRIAGTNDPELGMPNNVVILPESIDQELKLGRNFESNALPTLTSPGSLGTSHAAFDPQGGGELKNNMELKLPAERFGDRKRLLEQLDALKRRADNGLMENMGHYQQQAFDIVTGGVAGAFDLSKEDPRTIEKYDTSKLFNIKEVTRWGDMRRASNLLGKQLLLARRLCEAGCGFITVSDCGWDHHSNNNSPKGLGGFAWLAPQVDHAVSAFIDDVRARGLEDKILLVVTGEMGRTPRINKNGGREHYGELTPLLFFGGGLKMGQVIGQSDSHATKATTTPYRPQHMMATIMHSLFDLGQVRLIQSLPNELKNAMTEIDPIRELI
;
A
#
# COMPACT_ATOMS: atom_id res chain seq x y z
N PRO A 1 9.64 -23.53 -5.56
CA PRO A 1 10.34 -24.64 -4.94
C PRO A 1 9.82 -24.86 -3.50
N GLY A 2 9.29 -26.07 -3.22
CA GLY A 2 8.90 -26.46 -1.86
C GLY A 2 7.61 -25.86 -1.32
N ILE A 3 6.79 -25.21 -2.13
CA ILE A 3 5.48 -24.68 -1.73
C ILE A 3 4.35 -25.25 -2.59
N THR A 4 3.22 -25.53 -1.97
CA THR A 4 1.97 -25.88 -2.64
C THR A 4 1.00 -24.71 -2.52
N PHE A 5 0.46 -24.27 -3.63
CA PHE A 5 -0.58 -23.25 -3.71
C PHE A 5 -1.96 -23.88 -3.76
N GLY A 6 -2.94 -23.21 -3.16
CA GLY A 6 -4.35 -23.56 -3.38
C GLY A 6 -4.77 -23.41 -4.85
N SER A 7 -5.80 -24.12 -5.28
CA SER A 7 -6.25 -24.16 -6.66
C SER A 7 -6.66 -22.81 -7.27
N HIS A 8 -6.87 -21.79 -6.45
CA HIS A 8 -7.22 -20.45 -6.89
C HIS A 8 -6.00 -19.57 -7.27
N PHE A 9 -4.76 -20.10 -7.14
CA PHE A 9 -3.52 -19.37 -7.40
C PHE A 9 -2.60 -20.06 -8.43
N PRO A 10 -3.10 -20.48 -9.60
CA PRO A 10 -2.28 -21.18 -10.59
C PRO A 10 -1.21 -20.30 -11.23
N GLN A 11 -1.50 -18.99 -11.42
CA GLN A 11 -0.55 -18.06 -12.03
C GLN A 11 0.61 -17.71 -11.08
N LEU A 12 0.33 -17.48 -9.81
CA LEU A 12 1.37 -17.32 -8.77
C LEU A 12 2.17 -18.61 -8.59
N ALA A 13 1.53 -19.78 -8.59
CA ALA A 13 2.23 -21.05 -8.52
C ALA A 13 3.27 -21.22 -9.63
N ALA A 14 2.93 -20.80 -10.86
CA ALA A 14 3.85 -20.81 -12.00
C ALA A 14 5.03 -19.83 -11.87
N ARG A 15 4.97 -18.87 -10.93
CA ARG A 15 5.98 -17.83 -10.66
C ARG A 15 6.63 -17.96 -9.29
N ALA A 16 6.47 -19.11 -8.62
CA ALA A 16 6.92 -19.33 -7.24
C ALA A 16 8.44 -19.12 -7.03
N ASP A 17 9.23 -19.17 -8.09
CA ASP A 17 10.66 -18.87 -8.09
C ASP A 17 10.98 -17.36 -8.14
N LYS A 18 9.99 -16.50 -8.37
CA LYS A 18 10.17 -15.05 -8.55
C LYS A 18 9.90 -14.24 -7.29
N PHE A 19 9.22 -14.82 -6.30
CA PHE A 19 8.87 -14.15 -5.05
C PHE A 19 9.16 -15.06 -3.85
N SER A 20 9.17 -14.48 -2.66
CA SER A 20 9.35 -15.22 -1.40
C SER A 20 8.11 -15.12 -0.53
N ILE A 21 7.78 -16.21 0.19
CA ILE A 21 6.64 -16.29 1.11
C ILE A 21 7.16 -16.54 2.52
N VAL A 22 6.63 -15.78 3.48
CA VAL A 22 6.95 -15.93 4.91
C VAL A 22 5.82 -16.64 5.62
N ARG A 23 5.95 -17.94 5.84
CA ARG A 23 4.92 -18.80 6.45
C ARG A 23 4.81 -18.67 7.97
N SER A 24 5.85 -18.15 8.62
CA SER A 24 5.90 -17.91 10.06
C SER A 24 5.51 -16.48 10.46
N TYR A 25 4.95 -15.69 9.52
CA TYR A 25 4.48 -14.33 9.80
C TYR A 25 3.09 -14.33 10.43
N GLY A 26 2.91 -13.51 11.46
CA GLY A 26 1.63 -13.24 12.08
C GLY A 26 1.48 -11.75 12.39
N SER A 27 0.32 -11.19 12.06
CA SER A 27 0.02 -9.77 12.33
C SER A 27 -0.20 -9.46 13.82
N GLY A 28 -0.48 -10.49 14.62
CA GLY A 28 -0.86 -10.31 16.03
C GLY A 28 -2.18 -9.54 16.18
N ASN A 29 -3.03 -9.58 15.17
CA ASN A 29 -4.29 -8.86 15.11
C ASN A 29 -5.43 -9.81 14.69
N ALA A 30 -6.54 -9.76 15.39
CA ALA A 30 -7.76 -10.50 15.08
C ALA A 30 -9.00 -9.57 14.96
N ALA A 31 -8.78 -8.29 14.67
CA ALA A 31 -9.81 -7.28 14.49
C ALA A 31 -9.52 -6.46 13.22
N HIS A 32 -10.54 -5.85 12.64
CA HIS A 32 -10.42 -4.97 11.48
C HIS A 32 -9.70 -3.66 11.83
N THR A 33 -8.41 -3.76 12.19
CA THR A 33 -7.55 -2.62 12.48
C THR A 33 -6.29 -2.71 11.63
N TYR A 34 -6.15 -1.83 10.68
CA TYR A 34 -5.05 -1.81 9.72
C TYR A 34 -3.75 -1.23 10.31
N GLN A 35 -3.87 -0.52 11.42
CA GLN A 35 -2.78 0.26 11.99
C GLN A 35 -1.52 -0.56 12.27
N LYS A 36 -1.63 -1.77 12.85
CA LYS A 36 -0.47 -2.61 13.14
C LYS A 36 0.33 -2.97 11.90
N VAL A 37 -0.35 -3.34 10.82
CA VAL A 37 0.29 -3.76 9.57
C VAL A 37 0.80 -2.54 8.80
N ALA A 38 -0.03 -1.50 8.67
CA ALA A 38 0.34 -0.29 7.94
C ALA A 38 1.51 0.48 8.57
N SER A 39 1.65 0.42 9.90
CA SER A 39 2.73 1.11 10.63
C SER A 39 3.91 0.20 11.02
N GLY A 40 3.86 -1.10 10.74
CA GLY A 40 4.82 -2.04 11.33
C GLY A 40 4.75 -2.05 12.87
N ASN A 41 3.60 -1.66 13.44
CA ASN A 41 3.37 -1.57 14.89
C ASN A 41 4.38 -0.68 15.63
N ASN A 42 4.89 0.38 15.00
CA ASN A 42 5.82 1.34 15.63
C ASN A 42 5.10 2.24 16.66
N LYS A 43 5.88 2.82 17.57
CA LYS A 43 5.37 3.67 18.66
C LYS A 43 4.77 4.99 18.17
N THR A 44 5.25 5.54 17.06
CA THR A 44 4.71 6.79 16.48
C THR A 44 3.35 6.61 15.84
N LYS A 45 2.93 5.37 15.59
CA LYS A 45 1.71 5.00 14.85
C LYS A 45 1.68 5.54 13.40
N ALA A 46 2.79 6.05 12.91
CA ALA A 46 2.91 6.50 11.52
C ALA A 46 2.92 5.29 10.58
N THR A 47 2.24 5.40 9.45
CA THR A 47 2.33 4.39 8.39
C THR A 47 3.75 4.35 7.81
N MET A 48 4.15 3.22 7.24
CA MET A 48 5.47 3.08 6.62
C MET A 48 5.69 4.10 5.50
N GLY A 49 4.65 4.43 4.73
CA GLY A 49 4.73 5.50 3.72
C GLY A 49 4.94 6.88 4.33
N SER A 50 4.35 7.16 5.49
CA SER A 50 4.59 8.41 6.22
C SER A 50 6.01 8.48 6.80
N ILE A 51 6.57 7.34 7.21
CA ILE A 51 7.98 7.24 7.62
C ILE A 51 8.88 7.52 6.40
N TYR A 52 8.58 6.90 5.25
CA TYR A 52 9.30 7.17 4.00
C TYR A 52 9.28 8.67 3.66
N SER A 53 8.10 9.27 3.62
CA SER A 53 7.91 10.70 3.35
C SER A 53 8.68 11.61 4.34
N ARG A 54 8.81 11.18 5.60
CA ARG A 54 9.56 11.95 6.61
C ARG A 54 11.06 11.90 6.37
N ILE A 55 11.58 10.85 5.76
CA ILE A 55 13.01 10.67 5.47
C ILE A 55 13.37 11.23 4.09
N ALA A 56 12.61 10.87 3.08
CA ALA A 56 12.90 11.21 1.68
C ALA A 56 12.32 12.56 1.22
N GLY A 57 11.45 13.17 2.04
CA GLY A 57 10.68 14.36 1.66
C GLY A 57 9.25 14.03 1.29
N THR A 58 8.36 15.03 1.30
CA THR A 58 6.94 14.86 0.97
C THR A 58 6.72 14.58 -0.51
N ASN A 59 7.58 15.12 -1.36
CA ASN A 59 7.57 14.94 -2.81
C ASN A 59 8.97 14.60 -3.31
N ASP A 60 9.02 13.95 -4.47
CA ASP A 60 10.25 13.86 -5.26
C ASP A 60 10.71 15.28 -5.65
N PRO A 61 11.96 15.65 -5.39
CA PRO A 61 12.41 17.04 -5.58
C PRO A 61 12.56 17.44 -7.06
N GLU A 62 12.71 16.48 -7.97
CA GLU A 62 12.89 16.74 -9.40
C GLU A 62 11.56 16.70 -10.17
N LEU A 63 10.73 15.72 -9.84
CA LEU A 63 9.50 15.42 -10.58
C LEU A 63 8.23 15.99 -9.91
N GLY A 64 8.31 16.36 -8.62
CA GLY A 64 7.16 16.83 -7.85
C GLY A 64 6.16 15.72 -7.48
N MET A 65 6.48 14.46 -7.75
CA MET A 65 5.63 13.31 -7.43
C MET A 65 5.51 13.15 -5.91
N PRO A 66 4.31 13.01 -5.35
CA PRO A 66 4.16 12.67 -3.94
C PRO A 66 4.90 11.38 -3.57
N ASN A 67 5.68 11.42 -2.51
CA ASN A 67 6.48 10.29 -2.04
C ASN A 67 5.71 9.25 -1.24
N ASN A 68 4.44 9.52 -0.91
CA ASN A 68 3.58 8.62 -0.16
C ASN A 68 2.15 8.71 -0.70
N VAL A 69 1.67 7.66 -1.36
CA VAL A 69 0.37 7.61 -2.03
C VAL A 69 -0.43 6.42 -1.53
N VAL A 70 -1.74 6.59 -1.34
CA VAL A 70 -2.69 5.49 -1.13
C VAL A 70 -3.55 5.31 -2.38
N ILE A 71 -3.72 4.07 -2.82
CA ILE A 71 -4.58 3.71 -3.96
C ILE A 71 -5.70 2.81 -3.45
N LEU A 72 -6.91 3.28 -3.55
CA LEU A 72 -8.14 2.54 -3.29
C LEU A 72 -8.87 2.28 -4.62
N PRO A 73 -9.90 1.42 -4.66
CA PRO A 73 -10.68 1.20 -5.87
C PRO A 73 -11.25 2.48 -6.50
N GLU A 74 -11.61 3.47 -5.68
CA GLU A 74 -12.10 4.78 -6.13
C GLU A 74 -11.04 5.61 -6.86
N SER A 75 -9.77 5.33 -6.65
CA SER A 75 -8.70 5.95 -7.44
C SER A 75 -8.74 5.52 -8.91
N ILE A 76 -9.39 4.39 -9.20
CA ILE A 76 -9.56 3.83 -10.55
C ILE A 76 -10.93 4.18 -11.12
N ASP A 77 -11.99 4.01 -10.33
CA ASP A 77 -13.37 4.30 -10.70
C ASP A 77 -13.96 5.28 -9.68
N GLN A 78 -14.02 6.54 -10.06
CA GLN A 78 -14.49 7.64 -9.20
C GLN A 78 -16.01 7.61 -8.94
N GLU A 79 -16.77 6.85 -9.71
CA GLU A 79 -18.20 6.66 -9.49
C GLU A 79 -18.47 5.56 -8.45
N LEU A 80 -17.45 4.77 -8.13
CA LEU A 80 -17.56 3.71 -7.12
C LEU A 80 -17.71 4.33 -5.73
N LYS A 81 -18.78 3.96 -5.04
CA LYS A 81 -19.01 4.38 -3.65
C LYS A 81 -18.84 3.19 -2.73
N LEU A 82 -17.65 3.04 -2.16
CA LEU A 82 -17.43 2.07 -1.10
C LEU A 82 -18.19 2.52 0.16
N GLY A 83 -18.63 1.56 0.95
CA GLY A 83 -19.48 1.86 2.11
C GLY A 83 -18.75 2.72 3.16
N ARG A 84 -19.45 3.69 3.75
CA ARG A 84 -18.95 4.68 4.73
C ARG A 84 -18.06 4.12 5.86
N ASN A 85 -18.24 2.87 6.27
CA ASN A 85 -17.43 2.30 7.36
C ASN A 85 -15.97 2.08 6.98
N PHE A 86 -15.67 1.88 5.69
CA PHE A 86 -14.29 1.77 5.23
C PHE A 86 -13.61 3.13 5.24
N GLU A 87 -14.23 4.15 4.66
CA GLU A 87 -13.71 5.51 4.58
C GLU A 87 -13.51 6.11 5.98
N SER A 88 -14.42 5.83 6.92
CA SER A 88 -14.32 6.37 8.28
C SER A 88 -13.31 5.65 9.18
N ASN A 89 -13.04 4.37 8.96
CA ASN A 89 -12.22 3.56 9.87
C ASN A 89 -10.88 3.12 9.26
N ALA A 90 -10.86 2.68 8.01
CA ALA A 90 -9.66 2.15 7.39
C ALA A 90 -8.81 3.25 6.75
N LEU A 91 -9.41 4.14 5.98
CA LEU A 91 -8.69 5.19 5.27
C LEU A 91 -7.89 6.11 6.22
N PRO A 92 -8.44 6.61 7.33
CA PRO A 92 -7.66 7.38 8.28
C PRO A 92 -6.45 6.64 8.84
N THR A 93 -6.53 5.31 8.95
CA THR A 93 -5.42 4.48 9.43
C THR A 93 -4.36 4.25 8.35
N LEU A 94 -4.79 4.02 7.10
CA LEU A 94 -3.89 3.78 5.97
C LEU A 94 -3.14 5.04 5.54
N THR A 95 -3.67 6.22 5.82
CA THR A 95 -3.06 7.51 5.48
C THR A 95 -2.36 8.18 6.67
N SER A 96 -2.48 7.59 7.87
CA SER A 96 -2.06 8.24 9.12
C SER A 96 -0.56 8.56 9.19
N PRO A 97 -0.20 9.83 9.39
CA PRO A 97 1.17 10.22 9.67
C PRO A 97 1.58 9.95 11.14
N GLY A 98 0.66 9.47 11.99
CA GLY A 98 0.91 9.32 13.42
C GLY A 98 1.39 10.62 14.06
N SER A 99 2.50 10.55 14.83
CA SER A 99 3.10 11.74 15.46
C SER A 99 4.08 12.50 14.55
N LEU A 100 4.23 12.14 13.27
CA LEU A 100 5.21 12.76 12.36
C LEU A 100 4.75 14.11 11.76
N GLY A 101 3.48 14.47 11.96
CA GLY A 101 2.88 15.68 11.39
C GLY A 101 2.09 15.39 10.10
N THR A 102 1.02 16.15 9.91
CA THR A 102 0.04 15.93 8.85
C THR A 102 0.61 16.08 7.44
N SER A 103 1.68 16.83 7.25
CA SER A 103 2.39 16.98 5.96
C SER A 103 2.93 15.65 5.40
N HIS A 104 3.13 14.64 6.25
CA HIS A 104 3.60 13.32 5.85
C HIS A 104 2.47 12.30 5.66
N ALA A 105 1.20 12.70 5.77
CA ALA A 105 0.07 11.85 5.44
C ALA A 105 0.14 11.38 3.99
N ALA A 106 -0.41 10.18 3.71
CA ALA A 106 -0.46 9.69 2.35
C ALA A 106 -1.36 10.60 1.48
N PHE A 107 -0.88 10.90 0.28
CA PHE A 107 -1.69 11.54 -0.74
C PHE A 107 -2.75 10.55 -1.23
N ASP A 108 -4.01 10.98 -1.19
CA ASP A 108 -5.15 10.22 -1.65
C ASP A 108 -5.70 10.81 -2.96
N PRO A 109 -5.54 10.14 -4.10
CA PRO A 109 -6.01 10.64 -5.39
C PRO A 109 -7.51 10.50 -5.61
N GLN A 110 -8.29 10.04 -4.60
CA GLN A 110 -9.74 9.87 -4.72
C GLN A 110 -10.52 11.18 -4.79
N GLY A 111 -9.90 12.32 -4.60
CA GLY A 111 -10.56 13.63 -4.60
C GLY A 111 -11.39 13.94 -5.86
N GLY A 112 -11.69 12.95 -6.68
CA GLY A 112 -12.55 12.99 -7.85
C GLY A 112 -11.89 13.65 -9.06
N GLY A 113 -12.65 13.79 -10.15
CA GLY A 113 -12.19 14.42 -11.38
C GLY A 113 -11.71 15.86 -11.18
N GLU A 114 -12.20 16.55 -10.15
CA GLU A 114 -11.74 17.88 -9.78
C GLU A 114 -10.28 17.86 -9.27
N LEU A 115 -9.88 16.88 -8.48
CA LEU A 115 -8.50 16.78 -8.00
C LEU A 115 -7.54 16.55 -9.17
N LYS A 116 -7.86 15.64 -10.09
CA LYS A 116 -7.08 15.40 -11.31
C LYS A 116 -6.99 16.65 -12.17
N ASN A 117 -8.11 17.37 -12.35
CA ASN A 117 -8.15 18.64 -13.09
C ASN A 117 -7.37 19.76 -12.37
N ASN A 118 -7.28 19.71 -11.03
CA ASN A 118 -6.53 20.66 -10.24
C ASN A 118 -5.02 20.35 -10.22
N MET A 119 -4.61 19.13 -10.59
CA MET A 119 -3.19 18.76 -10.79
C MET A 119 -2.63 19.31 -12.10
N GLU A 120 -3.48 19.77 -13.04
CA GLU A 120 -3.04 20.35 -14.29
C GLU A 120 -2.90 21.87 -14.17
N LEU A 121 -1.74 22.39 -14.55
CA LEU A 121 -1.49 23.83 -14.53
C LEU A 121 -2.29 24.51 -15.66
N LYS A 122 -3.36 25.20 -15.33
CA LYS A 122 -4.21 25.95 -16.27
C LYS A 122 -3.71 27.39 -16.54
N LEU A 123 -2.60 27.79 -15.92
CA LEU A 123 -1.98 29.11 -16.04
C LEU A 123 -0.57 28.98 -16.60
N PRO A 124 -0.06 29.97 -17.35
CA PRO A 124 1.36 30.01 -17.71
C PRO A 124 2.24 29.88 -16.46
N ALA A 125 3.27 29.03 -16.53
CA ALA A 125 4.14 28.71 -15.38
C ALA A 125 4.76 29.96 -14.72
N GLU A 126 5.08 30.99 -15.53
CA GLU A 126 5.60 32.27 -15.05
C GLU A 126 4.60 32.98 -14.12
N ARG A 127 3.33 33.07 -14.55
CA ARG A 127 2.29 33.70 -13.74
C ARG A 127 1.97 32.94 -12.46
N PHE A 128 2.12 31.63 -12.48
CA PHE A 128 1.95 30.79 -11.30
C PHE A 128 3.12 31.00 -10.33
N GLY A 129 4.36 31.10 -10.83
CA GLY A 129 5.55 31.42 -10.05
C GLY A 129 5.46 32.80 -9.38
N ASP A 130 4.89 33.80 -10.05
CA ASP A 130 4.69 35.14 -9.48
C ASP A 130 3.64 35.14 -8.36
N ARG A 131 2.55 34.39 -8.54
CA ARG A 131 1.53 34.21 -7.48
C ARG A 131 2.09 33.48 -6.27
N LYS A 132 2.94 32.45 -6.49
CA LYS A 132 3.61 31.76 -5.40
C LYS A 132 4.54 32.71 -4.60
N ARG A 133 5.37 33.49 -5.29
CA ARG A 133 6.25 34.51 -4.65
C ARG A 133 5.45 35.53 -3.85
N LEU A 134 4.32 35.98 -4.38
CA LEU A 134 3.44 36.91 -3.67
C LEU A 134 2.83 36.25 -2.42
N LEU A 135 2.38 34.99 -2.53
CA LEU A 135 1.85 34.22 -1.41
C LEU A 135 2.91 34.02 -0.32
N GLU A 136 4.13 33.65 -0.70
CA GLU A 136 5.26 33.48 0.21
C GLU A 136 5.62 34.79 0.94
N GLN A 137 5.54 35.93 0.25
CA GLN A 137 5.73 37.26 0.86
C GLN A 137 4.63 37.60 1.85
N LEU A 138 3.36 37.30 1.53
CA LEU A 138 2.23 37.49 2.42
C LEU A 138 2.29 36.55 3.63
N ASP A 139 2.68 35.29 3.42
CA ASP A 139 2.86 34.31 4.49
C ASP A 139 4.06 34.61 5.38
N ALA A 140 5.14 35.18 4.83
CA ALA A 140 6.27 35.68 5.62
C ALA A 140 5.87 36.86 6.53
N LEU A 141 4.96 37.71 6.09
CA LEU A 141 4.37 38.77 6.92
C LEU A 141 3.46 38.20 8.02
N LYS A 142 2.66 37.18 7.70
CA LYS A 142 1.79 36.49 8.67
C LYS A 142 2.59 35.65 9.68
N ARG A 143 3.67 34.97 9.26
CA ARG A 143 4.54 34.17 10.17
C ARG A 143 5.22 34.99 11.24
N ARG A 144 5.39 36.30 11.05
CA ARG A 144 5.83 37.24 12.10
C ARG A 144 4.77 37.46 13.17
N ALA A 145 3.53 37.09 12.93
CA ALA A 145 2.40 37.32 13.83
C ALA A 145 1.86 36.05 14.53
N ASP A 146 2.12 34.83 14.01
CA ASP A 146 1.52 33.58 14.54
C ASP A 146 2.54 32.45 14.72
N ASN A 147 2.60 31.87 15.94
CA ASN A 147 3.47 30.77 16.30
C ASN A 147 2.88 29.41 15.90
N GLY A 148 3.51 28.68 14.96
CA GLY A 148 3.47 27.21 14.86
C GLY A 148 2.38 26.53 14.01
N LEU A 149 1.21 27.10 13.80
CA LEU A 149 0.14 26.52 12.96
C LEU A 149 0.40 26.66 11.44
N MET A 150 1.26 27.55 11.04
CA MET A 150 1.51 27.92 9.64
C MET A 150 2.63 27.12 8.95
N GLU A 151 3.50 26.42 9.68
CA GLU A 151 4.52 25.55 9.07
C GLU A 151 3.90 24.40 8.28
N ASN A 152 2.85 23.78 8.83
CA ASN A 152 2.13 22.70 8.14
C ASN A 152 1.40 23.18 6.88
N MET A 153 0.84 24.39 6.89
CA MET A 153 0.16 24.96 5.73
C MET A 153 1.13 25.25 4.57
N GLY A 154 2.35 25.70 4.88
CA GLY A 154 3.41 25.93 3.88
C GLY A 154 3.81 24.63 3.16
N HIS A 155 3.88 23.51 3.89
CA HIS A 155 4.20 22.20 3.30
C HIS A 155 3.11 21.69 2.33
N TYR A 156 1.83 21.83 2.68
CA TYR A 156 0.73 21.46 1.78
C TYR A 156 0.69 22.33 0.51
N GLN A 157 0.96 23.62 0.66
CA GLN A 157 1.01 24.54 -0.49
C GLN A 157 2.20 24.20 -1.39
N GLN A 158 3.36 23.86 -0.83
CA GLN A 158 4.51 23.41 -1.60
C GLN A 158 4.22 22.08 -2.31
N GLN A 159 3.66 21.11 -1.61
CA GLN A 159 3.27 19.83 -2.20
C GLN A 159 2.29 20.02 -3.37
N ALA A 160 1.26 20.84 -3.20
CA ALA A 160 0.32 21.16 -4.25
C ALA A 160 0.98 21.86 -5.45
N PHE A 161 1.91 22.78 -5.18
CA PHE A 161 2.69 23.45 -6.22
C PHE A 161 3.52 22.48 -7.04
N ASP A 162 4.27 21.59 -6.37
CA ASP A 162 5.16 20.62 -7.01
C ASP A 162 4.36 19.62 -7.87
N ILE A 163 3.20 19.16 -7.39
CA ILE A 163 2.27 18.32 -8.16
C ILE A 163 1.82 19.02 -9.44
N VAL A 164 1.41 20.29 -9.33
CA VAL A 164 0.86 21.06 -10.48
C VAL A 164 1.95 21.41 -11.49
N THR A 165 3.16 21.72 -11.04
CA THR A 165 4.29 22.13 -11.91
C THR A 165 5.08 20.94 -12.46
N GLY A 166 5.16 19.83 -11.73
CA GLY A 166 5.91 18.64 -12.12
C GLY A 166 5.27 17.81 -13.25
N GLY A 167 4.03 18.11 -13.63
CA GLY A 167 3.34 17.38 -14.72
C GLY A 167 2.97 15.94 -14.35
N VAL A 168 2.93 15.60 -13.07
CA VAL A 168 2.69 14.25 -12.54
C VAL A 168 1.29 13.72 -12.78
N ALA A 169 0.33 14.59 -13.11
CA ALA A 169 -1.06 14.21 -13.43
C ALA A 169 -1.14 13.11 -14.51
N GLY A 170 -0.21 13.11 -15.47
CA GLY A 170 -0.11 12.08 -16.49
C GLY A 170 0.19 10.68 -15.96
N ALA A 171 0.87 10.55 -14.82
CA ALA A 171 1.15 9.26 -14.20
C ALA A 171 -0.11 8.61 -13.63
N PHE A 172 -1.05 9.40 -13.13
CA PHE A 172 -2.35 8.95 -12.62
C PHE A 172 -3.34 8.57 -13.74
N ASP A 173 -3.05 8.92 -14.98
CA ASP A 173 -3.93 8.68 -16.11
C ASP A 173 -3.64 7.34 -16.79
N LEU A 174 -4.43 6.31 -16.45
CA LEU A 174 -4.30 4.98 -17.06
C LEU A 174 -4.59 4.97 -18.56
N SER A 175 -5.31 5.94 -19.11
CA SER A 175 -5.57 6.02 -20.55
C SER A 175 -4.30 6.28 -21.38
N LYS A 176 -3.22 6.75 -20.74
CA LYS A 176 -1.91 6.96 -21.34
C LYS A 176 -1.03 5.70 -21.37
N GLU A 177 -1.49 4.60 -20.78
CA GLU A 177 -0.76 3.33 -20.80
C GLU A 177 -1.07 2.56 -22.09
N ASP A 178 -0.15 1.68 -22.50
CA ASP A 178 -0.37 0.75 -23.63
C ASP A 178 -1.64 -0.10 -23.37
N PRO A 179 -2.61 -0.11 -24.30
CA PRO A 179 -3.83 -0.89 -24.15
C PRO A 179 -3.59 -2.38 -23.89
N ARG A 180 -2.52 -2.96 -24.44
CA ARG A 180 -2.12 -4.36 -24.20
C ARG A 180 -1.67 -4.58 -22.76
N THR A 181 -1.00 -3.58 -22.18
CA THR A 181 -0.61 -3.61 -20.77
C THR A 181 -1.84 -3.48 -19.88
N ILE A 182 -2.76 -2.57 -20.19
CA ILE A 182 -4.04 -2.45 -19.45
C ILE A 182 -4.80 -3.78 -19.47
N GLU A 183 -4.89 -4.44 -20.61
CA GLU A 183 -5.58 -5.73 -20.72
C GLU A 183 -4.92 -6.84 -19.90
N LYS A 184 -3.59 -6.90 -19.83
CA LYS A 184 -2.85 -7.86 -18.98
C LYS A 184 -3.17 -7.72 -17.50
N TYR A 185 -3.50 -6.53 -17.03
CA TYR A 185 -3.86 -6.27 -15.64
C TYR A 185 -5.36 -6.33 -15.38
N ASP A 186 -6.20 -6.46 -16.41
CA ASP A 186 -7.65 -6.33 -16.27
C ASP A 186 -8.26 -7.51 -15.49
N THR A 187 -8.67 -7.23 -14.27
CA THR A 187 -9.38 -8.14 -13.37
C THR A 187 -10.90 -7.98 -13.43
N SER A 188 -11.41 -6.98 -14.15
CA SER A 188 -12.85 -6.65 -14.16
C SER A 188 -13.73 -7.74 -14.75
N LYS A 189 -13.15 -8.61 -15.56
CA LYS A 189 -13.85 -9.73 -16.23
C LYS A 189 -13.87 -11.03 -15.42
N LEU A 190 -13.14 -11.11 -14.30
CA LEU A 190 -12.99 -12.35 -13.55
C LEU A 190 -14.24 -12.75 -12.77
N PHE A 191 -15.07 -11.79 -12.40
CA PHE A 191 -16.34 -12.02 -11.73
C PHE A 191 -17.28 -10.83 -11.87
N ASN A 192 -18.59 -11.10 -11.73
CA ASN A 192 -19.59 -10.04 -11.72
C ASN A 192 -19.64 -9.36 -10.35
N ILE A 193 -19.24 -8.09 -10.28
CA ILE A 193 -19.19 -7.33 -9.04
C ILE A 193 -20.55 -7.24 -8.32
N LYS A 194 -21.67 -7.19 -9.05
CA LYS A 194 -23.01 -7.15 -8.46
C LYS A 194 -23.39 -8.42 -7.70
N GLU A 195 -22.86 -9.59 -8.12
CA GLU A 195 -23.08 -10.84 -7.40
C GLU A 195 -22.30 -10.89 -6.08
N VAL A 196 -21.13 -10.26 -6.05
CA VAL A 196 -20.24 -10.21 -4.88
C VAL A 196 -20.74 -9.19 -3.86
N THR A 197 -21.00 -7.96 -4.28
CA THR A 197 -21.36 -6.85 -3.42
C THR A 197 -22.77 -6.92 -2.82
N ARG A 198 -23.60 -7.85 -3.29
CA ARG A 198 -24.89 -8.14 -2.63
C ARG A 198 -24.73 -8.70 -1.21
N TRP A 199 -23.58 -9.28 -0.89
CA TRP A 199 -23.27 -9.82 0.42
C TRP A 199 -22.74 -8.73 1.36
N GLY A 200 -23.29 -8.64 2.56
CA GLY A 200 -22.96 -7.57 3.51
C GLY A 200 -21.46 -7.43 3.81
N ASP A 201 -20.78 -8.57 4.02
CA ASP A 201 -19.36 -8.61 4.35
C ASP A 201 -18.46 -8.28 3.13
N MET A 202 -19.00 -8.43 1.91
CA MET A 202 -18.27 -8.23 0.66
C MET A 202 -18.70 -6.98 -0.10
N ARG A 203 -19.60 -6.16 0.45
CA ARG A 203 -20.13 -4.95 -0.24
C ARG A 203 -19.05 -3.94 -0.65
N ARG A 204 -17.84 -4.06 -0.06
CA ARG A 204 -16.69 -3.22 -0.36
C ARG A 204 -15.72 -3.85 -1.36
N ALA A 205 -15.99 -5.06 -1.82
CA ALA A 205 -15.16 -5.69 -2.84
C ALA A 205 -15.23 -4.91 -4.14
N SER A 206 -14.13 -4.90 -4.85
CA SER A 206 -14.07 -4.41 -6.23
C SER A 206 -13.44 -5.49 -7.12
N ASN A 207 -13.55 -5.33 -8.42
CA ASN A 207 -12.83 -6.13 -9.40
C ASN A 207 -11.72 -5.31 -10.10
N LEU A 208 -11.17 -4.32 -9.38
CA LEU A 208 -10.25 -3.30 -9.92
C LEU A 208 -8.79 -3.47 -9.48
N LEU A 209 -8.46 -4.52 -8.69
CA LEU A 209 -7.12 -4.70 -8.11
C LEU A 209 -6.02 -4.69 -9.18
N GLY A 210 -6.27 -5.27 -10.36
CA GLY A 210 -5.30 -5.24 -11.45
C GLY A 210 -4.97 -3.81 -11.89
N LYS A 211 -5.98 -2.99 -12.10
CA LYS A 211 -5.78 -1.57 -12.47
C LYS A 211 -5.17 -0.75 -11.33
N GLN A 212 -5.47 -1.08 -10.07
CA GLN A 212 -4.80 -0.46 -8.92
C GLN A 212 -3.30 -0.77 -8.91
N LEU A 213 -2.90 -2.03 -9.15
CA LEU A 213 -1.48 -2.39 -9.23
C LEU A 213 -0.81 -1.81 -10.48
N LEU A 214 -1.51 -1.70 -11.61
CA LEU A 214 -1.00 -1.00 -12.79
C LEU A 214 -0.72 0.49 -12.48
N LEU A 215 -1.66 1.15 -11.81
CA LEU A 215 -1.46 2.53 -11.35
C LEU A 215 -0.25 2.64 -10.40
N ALA A 216 -0.13 1.72 -9.44
CA ALA A 216 1.01 1.70 -8.52
C ALA A 216 2.35 1.58 -9.28
N ARG A 217 2.46 0.68 -10.26
CA ARG A 217 3.68 0.56 -11.08
C ARG A 217 4.00 1.86 -11.81
N ARG A 218 3.00 2.52 -12.43
CA ARG A 218 3.18 3.79 -13.12
C ARG A 218 3.67 4.90 -12.20
N LEU A 219 3.10 4.98 -11.00
CA LEU A 219 3.52 5.96 -10.00
C LEU A 219 4.95 5.70 -9.50
N CYS A 220 5.36 4.43 -9.33
CA CYS A 220 6.76 4.09 -9.04
C CYS A 220 7.70 4.58 -10.15
N GLU A 221 7.36 4.34 -11.43
CA GLU A 221 8.16 4.83 -12.56
C GLU A 221 8.22 6.36 -12.64
N ALA A 222 7.20 7.03 -12.13
CA ALA A 222 7.12 8.49 -12.05
C ALA A 222 7.74 9.09 -10.77
N GLY A 223 8.46 8.28 -9.97
CA GLY A 223 9.22 8.75 -8.81
C GLY A 223 8.50 8.66 -7.46
N CYS A 224 7.28 8.07 -7.38
CA CYS A 224 6.64 7.83 -6.10
C CYS A 224 7.39 6.75 -5.31
N GLY A 225 7.89 7.10 -4.13
CA GLY A 225 8.74 6.20 -3.35
C GLY A 225 7.99 5.18 -2.49
N PHE A 226 6.73 5.45 -2.10
CA PHE A 226 5.94 4.53 -1.29
C PHE A 226 4.46 4.57 -1.68
N ILE A 227 3.90 3.42 -2.01
CA ILE A 227 2.51 3.30 -2.42
C ILE A 227 1.82 2.22 -1.59
N THR A 228 0.69 2.57 -0.99
CA THR A 228 -0.18 1.61 -0.31
C THR A 228 -1.39 1.34 -1.19
N VAL A 229 -1.56 0.09 -1.63
CA VAL A 229 -2.75 -0.38 -2.35
C VAL A 229 -3.63 -1.16 -1.39
N SER A 230 -4.92 -0.84 -1.35
CA SER A 230 -5.88 -1.57 -0.52
C SER A 230 -6.97 -2.20 -1.37
N ASP A 231 -7.21 -3.50 -1.14
CA ASP A 231 -8.31 -4.28 -1.69
C ASP A 231 -9.15 -4.85 -0.54
N CYS A 232 -10.46 -4.78 -0.67
CA CYS A 232 -11.41 -5.05 0.40
C CYS A 232 -12.37 -6.21 0.06
N GLY A 233 -13.21 -6.58 1.05
CA GLY A 233 -14.24 -7.59 0.86
C GLY A 233 -13.82 -9.00 1.26
N TRP A 234 -12.71 -9.16 1.96
CA TRP A 234 -12.14 -10.46 2.36
C TRP A 234 -12.71 -11.04 3.67
N ASP A 235 -13.80 -10.47 4.21
CA ASP A 235 -14.35 -10.88 5.50
C ASP A 235 -15.38 -12.02 5.35
N HIS A 236 -14.90 -13.23 5.09
CA HIS A 236 -15.72 -14.39 4.75
C HIS A 236 -15.95 -15.32 5.94
N HIS A 237 -17.01 -15.08 6.70
CA HIS A 237 -17.39 -15.90 7.86
C HIS A 237 -18.40 -17.04 7.54
N SER A 238 -18.88 -17.13 6.32
CA SER A 238 -19.98 -18.07 5.94
C SER A 238 -21.25 -17.89 6.76
N ASN A 239 -21.51 -16.70 7.21
CA ASN A 239 -22.74 -16.32 7.91
C ASN A 239 -23.81 -15.82 6.93
N ASN A 240 -24.88 -15.18 7.41
CA ASN A 240 -25.92 -14.63 6.53
C ASN A 240 -25.45 -13.41 5.70
N ASN A 241 -24.29 -12.82 6.03
CA ASN A 241 -23.72 -11.65 5.34
C ASN A 241 -22.64 -12.02 4.33
N SER A 242 -22.24 -13.30 4.25
CA SER A 242 -21.22 -13.80 3.30
C SER A 242 -21.63 -15.14 2.71
N PRO A 243 -21.13 -15.50 1.52
CA PRO A 243 -21.43 -16.80 0.89
C PRO A 243 -21.05 -17.97 1.79
N LYS A 244 -21.81 -19.07 1.68
CA LYS A 244 -21.50 -20.30 2.41
C LYS A 244 -20.15 -20.89 2.00
N GLY A 245 -19.49 -21.50 2.94
CA GLY A 245 -18.17 -22.10 2.75
C GLY A 245 -17.13 -21.05 2.37
N LEU A 246 -16.31 -21.32 1.37
CA LEU A 246 -15.32 -20.40 0.82
C LEU A 246 -15.78 -19.76 -0.50
N GLY A 247 -17.11 -19.64 -0.73
CA GLY A 247 -17.65 -19.10 -1.98
C GLY A 247 -17.16 -17.69 -2.31
N GLY A 248 -17.03 -16.81 -1.29
CA GLY A 248 -16.47 -15.47 -1.50
C GLY A 248 -14.99 -15.47 -1.88
N PHE A 249 -14.22 -16.41 -1.35
CA PHE A 249 -12.81 -16.58 -1.70
C PHE A 249 -12.63 -16.99 -3.17
N ALA A 250 -13.55 -17.78 -3.71
CA ALA A 250 -13.53 -18.21 -5.12
C ALA A 250 -13.65 -17.03 -6.11
N TRP A 251 -14.21 -15.89 -5.71
CA TRP A 251 -14.24 -14.66 -6.51
C TRP A 251 -12.97 -13.82 -6.34
N LEU A 252 -12.54 -13.58 -5.10
CA LEU A 252 -11.46 -12.61 -4.83
C LEU A 252 -10.06 -13.20 -5.02
N ALA A 253 -9.85 -14.49 -4.74
CA ALA A 253 -8.53 -15.08 -4.86
C ALA A 253 -7.99 -15.10 -6.30
N PRO A 254 -8.80 -15.44 -7.35
CA PRO A 254 -8.34 -15.32 -8.73
C PRO A 254 -7.97 -13.89 -9.14
N GLN A 255 -8.58 -12.87 -8.53
CA GLN A 255 -8.20 -11.48 -8.77
C GLN A 255 -6.78 -11.19 -8.27
N VAL A 256 -6.44 -11.64 -7.07
CA VAL A 256 -5.08 -11.50 -6.52
C VAL A 256 -4.08 -12.30 -7.35
N ASP A 257 -4.42 -13.54 -7.70
CA ASP A 257 -3.57 -14.39 -8.53
C ASP A 257 -3.23 -13.71 -9.86
N HIS A 258 -4.22 -13.15 -10.53
CA HIS A 258 -4.04 -12.47 -11.81
C HIS A 258 -3.28 -11.15 -11.66
N ALA A 259 -3.73 -10.27 -10.77
CA ALA A 259 -3.18 -8.93 -10.62
C ALA A 259 -1.72 -8.93 -10.16
N VAL A 260 -1.38 -9.77 -9.16
CA VAL A 260 -0.02 -9.87 -8.65
C VAL A 260 0.89 -10.55 -9.68
N SER A 261 0.40 -11.56 -10.41
CA SER A 261 1.17 -12.19 -11.49
C SER A 261 1.45 -11.22 -12.64
N ALA A 262 0.46 -10.43 -13.06
CA ALA A 262 0.65 -9.41 -14.09
C ALA A 262 1.67 -8.35 -13.64
N PHE A 263 1.62 -7.93 -12.39
CA PHE A 263 2.58 -6.97 -11.83
C PHE A 263 4.01 -7.54 -11.83
N ILE A 264 4.21 -8.77 -11.39
CA ILE A 264 5.52 -9.44 -11.40
C ILE A 264 6.09 -9.50 -12.82
N ASP A 265 5.28 -9.94 -13.78
CA ASP A 265 5.71 -10.06 -15.18
C ASP A 265 6.06 -8.70 -15.80
N ASP A 266 5.25 -7.67 -15.55
CA ASP A 266 5.44 -6.33 -16.11
C ASP A 266 6.69 -5.65 -15.53
N VAL A 267 6.86 -5.69 -14.21
CA VAL A 267 8.04 -5.13 -13.52
C VAL A 267 9.33 -5.81 -14.02
N ARG A 268 9.31 -7.13 -14.19
CA ARG A 268 10.46 -7.87 -14.72
C ARG A 268 10.73 -7.57 -16.19
N ALA A 269 9.70 -7.53 -17.01
CA ALA A 269 9.83 -7.19 -18.43
C ALA A 269 10.43 -5.79 -18.67
N ARG A 270 10.24 -4.89 -17.68
CA ARG A 270 10.81 -3.53 -17.69
C ARG A 270 12.18 -3.43 -17.02
N GLY A 271 12.71 -4.50 -16.46
CA GLY A 271 13.98 -4.48 -15.72
C GLY A 271 13.92 -3.65 -14.43
N LEU A 272 12.75 -3.61 -13.77
CA LEU A 272 12.52 -2.81 -12.57
C LEU A 272 12.48 -3.66 -11.29
N GLU A 273 12.78 -4.96 -11.37
CA GLU A 273 12.63 -5.87 -10.23
C GLU A 273 13.54 -5.52 -9.05
N ASP A 274 14.73 -4.94 -9.29
CA ASP A 274 15.63 -4.49 -8.23
C ASP A 274 15.25 -3.10 -7.67
N LYS A 275 14.38 -2.35 -8.37
CA LYS A 275 13.98 -0.99 -8.00
C LYS A 275 12.61 -0.92 -7.35
N ILE A 276 11.75 -1.90 -7.58
CA ILE A 276 10.38 -1.94 -7.05
C ILE A 276 10.23 -3.16 -6.13
N LEU A 277 9.91 -2.89 -4.87
CA LEU A 277 9.53 -3.90 -3.89
C LEU A 277 8.01 -3.99 -3.80
N LEU A 278 7.43 -5.15 -4.10
CA LEU A 278 6.03 -5.46 -3.81
C LEU A 278 5.95 -6.30 -2.53
N VAL A 279 5.10 -5.86 -1.60
CA VAL A 279 4.75 -6.61 -0.39
C VAL A 279 3.26 -6.84 -0.38
N VAL A 280 2.82 -8.11 -0.30
CA VAL A 280 1.40 -8.48 -0.25
C VAL A 280 1.11 -9.12 1.10
N THR A 281 0.20 -8.53 1.86
CA THR A 281 -0.22 -9.03 3.18
C THR A 281 -1.64 -8.59 3.48
N GLY A 282 -2.21 -9.05 4.59
CA GLY A 282 -3.48 -8.61 5.14
C GLY A 282 -3.33 -8.14 6.59
N GLU A 283 -4.36 -7.48 7.12
CA GLU A 283 -4.39 -7.06 8.52
C GLU A 283 -4.47 -8.24 9.49
N MET A 284 -4.93 -9.41 8.99
CA MET A 284 -5.02 -10.67 9.75
C MET A 284 -5.01 -11.88 8.81
N GLY A 285 -4.83 -13.06 9.38
CA GLY A 285 -5.12 -14.33 8.75
C GLY A 285 -6.52 -14.85 9.10
N ARG A 286 -6.74 -16.13 8.79
CA ARG A 286 -8.00 -16.84 9.10
C ARG A 286 -7.71 -18.11 9.87
N THR A 287 -8.62 -18.49 10.78
CA THR A 287 -8.47 -19.69 11.61
C THR A 287 -8.24 -20.94 10.76
N PRO A 288 -7.30 -21.82 11.17
CA PRO A 288 -7.13 -23.12 10.52
C PRO A 288 -8.39 -23.98 10.64
N ARG A 289 -9.10 -23.86 11.78
CA ARG A 289 -10.36 -24.55 12.03
C ARG A 289 -11.49 -23.88 11.27
N ILE A 290 -12.24 -24.68 10.55
CA ILE A 290 -13.49 -24.26 9.88
C ILE A 290 -14.60 -24.16 10.92
N ASN A 291 -15.39 -23.08 10.91
CA ASN A 291 -16.54 -22.90 11.78
C ASN A 291 -17.73 -23.78 11.33
N LYS A 292 -18.77 -23.85 12.13
CA LYS A 292 -19.98 -24.68 11.87
C LYS A 292 -20.71 -24.35 10.56
N ASN A 293 -20.45 -23.16 9.99
CA ASN A 293 -21.08 -22.72 8.73
C ASN A 293 -20.16 -22.95 7.51
N GLY A 294 -18.98 -23.54 7.68
CA GLY A 294 -18.01 -23.77 6.63
C GLY A 294 -17.08 -22.59 6.33
N GLY A 295 -17.14 -21.53 7.12
CA GLY A 295 -16.27 -20.35 7.05
C GLY A 295 -15.10 -20.39 8.02
N ARG A 296 -14.37 -19.28 8.12
CA ARG A 296 -13.20 -19.12 9.00
C ARG A 296 -13.29 -17.78 9.73
N GLU A 297 -12.86 -17.79 11.00
CA GLU A 297 -12.81 -16.60 11.84
C GLU A 297 -11.48 -15.84 11.69
N HIS A 298 -11.40 -14.65 12.28
CA HIS A 298 -10.18 -13.85 12.33
C HIS A 298 -9.07 -14.55 13.10
N TYR A 299 -7.83 -14.42 12.59
CA TYR A 299 -6.68 -15.08 13.20
C TYR A 299 -5.41 -14.26 13.03
N GLY A 300 -4.76 -13.93 14.14
CA GLY A 300 -3.55 -13.08 14.12
C GLY A 300 -2.23 -13.82 14.15
N GLU A 301 -2.22 -15.13 14.50
CA GLU A 301 -0.95 -15.88 14.70
C GLU A 301 -0.24 -16.20 13.39
N LEU A 302 -1.00 -16.49 12.34
CA LEU A 302 -0.48 -16.69 10.98
C LEU A 302 -1.26 -15.83 10.00
N THR A 303 -0.53 -15.01 9.26
CA THR A 303 -1.07 -14.07 8.27
C THR A 303 -0.26 -14.24 6.98
N PRO A 304 -0.86 -14.21 5.79
CA PRO A 304 -0.10 -14.30 4.54
C PRO A 304 0.86 -13.11 4.40
N LEU A 305 2.09 -13.40 3.94
CA LEU A 305 3.09 -12.39 3.64
C LEU A 305 3.94 -12.85 2.46
N LEU A 306 3.94 -12.04 1.39
CA LEU A 306 4.71 -12.26 0.18
C LEU A 306 5.58 -11.04 -0.10
N PHE A 307 6.80 -11.28 -0.56
CA PHE A 307 7.75 -10.27 -1.05
C PHE A 307 8.14 -10.58 -2.48
N PHE A 308 8.22 -9.57 -3.33
CA PHE A 308 8.77 -9.64 -4.68
C PHE A 308 9.62 -8.42 -4.98
N GLY A 309 10.82 -8.63 -5.51
CA GLY A 309 11.70 -7.57 -6.00
C GLY A 309 12.47 -6.81 -4.91
N GLY A 310 12.79 -5.54 -5.19
CA GLY A 310 13.49 -4.63 -4.27
C GLY A 310 14.93 -5.03 -3.94
N GLY A 311 15.59 -5.81 -4.79
CA GLY A 311 16.94 -6.33 -4.55
C GLY A 311 17.02 -7.41 -3.46
N LEU A 312 15.87 -7.90 -2.96
CA LEU A 312 15.83 -8.94 -1.93
C LEU A 312 15.97 -10.34 -2.55
N LYS A 313 16.40 -11.32 -1.73
CA LYS A 313 16.54 -12.71 -2.17
C LYS A 313 15.18 -13.37 -2.35
N MET A 314 14.83 -13.68 -3.59
CA MET A 314 13.56 -14.27 -3.97
C MET A 314 13.61 -15.80 -4.12
N GLY A 315 12.47 -16.43 -4.40
CA GLY A 315 12.35 -17.86 -4.65
C GLY A 315 12.38 -18.72 -3.38
N GLN A 316 12.03 -18.17 -2.22
CA GLN A 316 12.14 -18.84 -0.92
C GLN A 316 10.79 -19.04 -0.25
N VAL A 317 10.72 -20.10 0.54
CA VAL A 317 9.65 -20.32 1.53
C VAL A 317 10.29 -20.21 2.91
N ILE A 318 10.00 -19.12 3.61
CA ILE A 318 10.63 -18.76 4.88
C ILE A 318 9.70 -19.17 6.02
N GLY A 319 10.28 -19.93 6.96
CA GLY A 319 9.59 -20.40 8.15
C GLY A 319 8.59 -21.53 7.91
N GLN A 320 8.08 -22.07 9.00
CA GLN A 320 7.14 -23.18 9.02
C GLN A 320 6.06 -22.97 10.09
N SER A 321 4.88 -23.53 9.86
CA SER A 321 3.85 -23.70 10.87
C SER A 321 3.80 -25.14 11.37
N ASP A 322 3.08 -25.36 12.47
CA ASP A 322 2.72 -26.72 12.89
C ASP A 322 1.79 -27.39 11.84
N SER A 323 1.57 -28.68 11.99
CA SER A 323 0.76 -29.50 11.06
C SER A 323 -0.70 -29.05 10.95
N HIS A 324 -1.19 -28.30 11.94
CA HIS A 324 -2.55 -27.77 11.99
C HIS A 324 -2.63 -26.30 11.56
N ALA A 325 -1.51 -25.68 11.16
CA ALA A 325 -1.38 -24.28 10.81
C ALA A 325 -1.90 -23.33 11.92
N THR A 326 -1.66 -23.70 13.20
CA THR A 326 -2.10 -22.90 14.35
C THR A 326 -1.07 -21.88 14.81
N LYS A 327 0.23 -22.19 14.67
CA LYS A 327 1.32 -21.29 15.07
C LYS A 327 2.59 -21.59 14.28
N ALA A 328 3.48 -20.62 14.28
CA ALA A 328 4.82 -20.81 13.76
C ALA A 328 5.61 -21.81 14.64
N THR A 329 6.36 -22.71 14.00
CA THR A 329 7.31 -23.65 14.64
C THR A 329 8.77 -23.23 14.45
N THR A 330 9.01 -22.28 13.57
CA THR A 330 10.30 -21.61 13.38
C THR A 330 10.20 -20.18 13.92
N THR A 331 11.23 -19.36 13.74
CA THR A 331 11.25 -17.95 14.15
C THR A 331 9.97 -17.24 13.73
N PRO A 332 9.15 -16.75 14.67
CA PRO A 332 7.92 -16.03 14.33
C PRO A 332 8.24 -14.61 13.89
N TYR A 333 7.84 -14.25 12.69
CA TYR A 333 7.92 -12.88 12.20
C TYR A 333 6.64 -12.09 12.51
N ARG A 334 6.79 -10.78 12.72
CA ARG A 334 5.70 -9.85 13.11
C ARG A 334 5.78 -8.57 12.26
N PRO A 335 4.78 -7.68 12.31
CA PRO A 335 4.77 -6.44 11.52
C PRO A 335 6.04 -5.58 11.64
N GLN A 336 6.73 -5.62 12.79
CA GLN A 336 7.99 -4.90 12.98
C GLN A 336 9.12 -5.45 12.09
N HIS A 337 9.21 -6.78 11.92
CA HIS A 337 10.21 -7.40 11.05
C HIS A 337 9.91 -7.12 9.56
N MET A 338 8.61 -7.10 9.18
CA MET A 338 8.19 -6.68 7.85
C MET A 338 8.60 -5.24 7.58
N MET A 339 8.31 -4.32 8.51
CA MET A 339 8.74 -2.92 8.39
C MET A 339 10.26 -2.79 8.32
N ALA A 340 11.01 -3.48 9.18
CA ALA A 340 12.47 -3.46 9.16
C ALA A 340 13.02 -3.95 7.82
N THR A 341 12.44 -4.99 7.23
CA THR A 341 12.81 -5.50 5.90
C THR A 341 12.55 -4.47 4.81
N ILE A 342 11.38 -3.85 4.81
CA ILE A 342 11.01 -2.80 3.85
C ILE A 342 11.96 -1.60 3.97
N MET A 343 12.21 -1.11 5.19
CA MET A 343 13.07 0.05 5.42
C MET A 343 14.53 -0.25 5.08
N HIS A 344 14.99 -1.47 5.29
CA HIS A 344 16.33 -1.91 4.88
C HIS A 344 16.50 -1.95 3.35
N SER A 345 15.43 -2.31 2.63
CA SER A 345 15.44 -2.28 1.15
C SER A 345 15.40 -0.85 0.60
N LEU A 346 14.75 0.09 1.30
CA LEU A 346 14.55 1.46 0.84
C LEU A 346 15.68 2.42 1.21
N PHE A 347 16.39 2.17 2.32
CA PHE A 347 17.36 3.12 2.88
C PHE A 347 18.63 2.44 3.35
N ASP A 348 19.76 3.15 3.24
CA ASP A 348 20.93 2.89 4.06
C ASP A 348 20.63 3.33 5.51
N LEU A 349 20.27 2.38 6.36
CA LEU A 349 19.91 2.64 7.75
C LEU A 349 21.06 3.22 8.57
N GLY A 350 22.32 3.00 8.14
CA GLY A 350 23.48 3.65 8.73
C GLY A 350 23.43 5.16 8.55
N GLN A 351 23.10 5.62 7.33
CA GLN A 351 22.94 7.04 7.02
C GLN A 351 21.70 7.63 7.69
N VAL A 352 20.59 6.90 7.75
CA VAL A 352 19.35 7.35 8.41
C VAL A 352 19.59 7.67 9.89
N ARG A 353 20.44 6.89 10.57
CA ARG A 353 20.81 7.17 11.98
C ARG A 353 21.48 8.51 12.19
N LEU A 354 22.17 9.04 11.19
CA LEU A 354 22.91 10.31 11.26
C LEU A 354 22.01 11.54 11.03
N ILE A 355 20.78 11.35 10.53
CA ILE A 355 19.84 12.46 10.29
C ILE A 355 19.38 13.05 11.62
N GLN A 356 19.89 14.23 11.99
CA GLN A 356 19.60 14.87 13.28
C GLN A 356 18.11 15.24 13.43
N SER A 357 17.44 15.64 12.36
CA SER A 357 16.03 16.05 12.34
C SER A 357 15.02 14.90 12.52
N LEU A 358 15.47 13.63 12.49
CA LEU A 358 14.60 12.49 12.72
C LEU A 358 14.43 12.22 14.23
N PRO A 359 13.18 12.02 14.71
CA PRO A 359 12.93 11.59 16.08
C PRO A 359 13.65 10.27 16.42
N ASN A 360 14.23 10.17 17.60
CA ASN A 360 14.92 8.95 18.02
C ASN A 360 13.99 7.72 18.03
N GLU A 361 12.71 7.90 18.40
CA GLU A 361 11.71 6.83 18.35
C GLU A 361 11.56 6.24 16.95
N LEU A 362 11.67 7.08 15.91
CA LEU A 362 11.59 6.62 14.53
C LEU A 362 12.87 5.90 14.12
N LYS A 363 14.04 6.43 14.46
CA LYS A 363 15.33 5.76 14.23
C LYS A 363 15.33 4.37 14.87
N ASN A 364 14.92 4.28 16.12
CA ASN A 364 14.85 3.03 16.88
C ASN A 364 13.86 2.04 16.24
N ALA A 365 12.68 2.50 15.82
CA ALA A 365 11.68 1.64 15.18
C ALA A 365 12.21 0.94 13.92
N MET A 366 13.13 1.57 13.18
CA MET A 366 13.73 1.00 11.97
C MET A 366 14.97 0.15 12.24
N THR A 367 15.63 0.31 13.37
CA THR A 367 16.97 -0.25 13.61
C THR A 367 17.09 -1.18 14.81
N GLU A 368 16.09 -1.20 15.71
CA GLU A 368 16.09 -2.10 16.89
C GLU A 368 15.58 -3.51 16.57
N ILE A 369 14.85 -3.66 15.47
CA ILE A 369 14.29 -4.95 15.04
C ILE A 369 15.03 -5.40 13.79
N ASP A 370 15.52 -6.62 13.83
CA ASP A 370 16.17 -7.24 12.66
C ASP A 370 15.17 -7.43 11.51
N PRO A 371 15.59 -7.19 10.27
CA PRO A 371 14.81 -7.57 9.11
C PRO A 371 14.66 -9.10 9.03
N ILE A 372 13.81 -9.58 8.13
CA ILE A 372 13.71 -11.00 7.79
C ILE A 372 15.01 -11.40 7.09
N ARG A 373 15.91 -12.02 7.84
CA ARG A 373 17.32 -12.24 7.46
C ARG A 373 17.48 -13.04 6.18
N GLU A 374 16.56 -13.96 5.92
CA GLU A 374 16.60 -14.81 4.73
C GLU A 374 16.39 -14.03 3.44
N LEU A 375 15.76 -12.83 3.54
CA LEU A 375 15.47 -11.96 2.39
C LEU A 375 16.63 -11.02 2.05
N ILE A 376 17.51 -10.74 3.01
CA ILE A 376 18.61 -9.76 2.87
C ILE A 376 19.87 -10.40 2.27
#